data_0b094c4e6fc3fca5b6f32366dd11e8a7
#
_entry.id   0b094c4e6fc3fca5b6f32366dd11e8a7
#
_cell.length_a   1.000
_cell.length_b   1.000
_cell.length_c   1.000
_cell.angle_alpha   90.00
_cell.angle_beta   90.00
_cell.angle_gamma   90.00
#
_symmetry.space_group_name_H-M   'P 1'
#
loop_
_entity.id
_entity.type
_entity.pdbx_description
1 polymer ?
#
loop_
_entity_poly.entity_id
_entity_poly.type
_entity_poly.pdbx_seq_one_letter_code
_entity_poly.pdbx_strand_id
1 'polypeptide(L)'
;MGKIILTGDRPTGRLHVGHYAGSLKRRVELQNSGQYDKTFIMIADAQALTDNADNPEKVRQNIIEVALDYLSCGLDPEKSTIFIQSQVPELTELSFYYMNLVTVSRLQRNPTVKSEIQMRNFEASIPVGFFTYPISQAADITAFKATTVPVGEDQLPMIEQCREIVHKFNSVYGEALVMPKALIPENESCCRLPGTDGKAKMSKSLGNCIYLSDSEEEVRQKIMGMYTDPNHLKVSDPGQVEGNSVFTYLDAFCTDEHFEKYLPDYKNLDELKDHYRRGGLGDVKVKKFLNAVMQEELAPIRARRKELEKKIPEIYEILHKGSVEAEKVAAQTLKEVKDAMKINYFEDQQLIREQTARFAE
;
A
#
# COMPACT_ATOMS: atom_id res chain seq x y z
N MET A 1 -20.67 -13.17 -8.58
CA MET A 1 -20.06 -12.39 -7.49
C MET A 1 -19.20 -11.31 -8.14
N GLY A 2 -19.34 -10.07 -7.69
CA GLY A 2 -18.62 -8.93 -8.27
C GLY A 2 -17.11 -9.03 -8.04
N LYS A 3 -16.33 -8.40 -8.93
CA LYS A 3 -14.88 -8.26 -8.76
C LYS A 3 -14.60 -7.05 -7.87
N ILE A 4 -14.04 -7.27 -6.69
CA ILE A 4 -13.82 -6.24 -5.68
C ILE A 4 -12.33 -6.15 -5.36
N ILE A 5 -11.78 -4.92 -5.38
CA ILE A 5 -10.43 -4.62 -4.94
C ILE A 5 -10.47 -4.06 -3.52
N LEU A 6 -9.54 -4.50 -2.68
CA LEU A 6 -9.12 -3.79 -1.46
C LEU A 6 -7.62 -3.51 -1.53
N THR A 7 -7.25 -2.30 -1.20
CA THR A 7 -5.86 -1.86 -1.04
C THR A 7 -5.80 -0.72 -0.04
N GLY A 8 -4.60 -0.37 0.44
CA GLY A 8 -4.45 0.76 1.37
C GLY A 8 -3.01 0.94 1.82
N ASP A 9 -2.80 2.01 2.58
CA ASP A 9 -1.51 2.33 3.19
C ASP A 9 -1.69 2.77 4.65
N ARG A 10 -0.66 2.53 5.45
CA ARG A 10 -0.60 3.01 6.84
C ARG A 10 -0.23 4.50 6.87
N PRO A 11 -0.93 5.36 7.61
CA PRO A 11 -0.65 6.78 7.71
C PRO A 11 0.52 7.06 8.67
N THR A 12 1.71 6.58 8.32
CA THR A 12 2.94 6.76 9.10
C THR A 12 3.82 7.89 8.59
N GLY A 13 3.32 8.69 7.67
CA GLY A 13 3.98 9.84 7.04
C GLY A 13 3.50 10.01 5.60
N ARG A 14 3.90 11.14 4.97
CA ARG A 14 3.64 11.43 3.56
C ARG A 14 4.09 10.29 2.65
N LEU A 15 3.43 10.10 1.51
CA LEU A 15 3.82 9.09 0.54
C LEU A 15 4.97 9.60 -0.35
N HIS A 16 5.78 8.69 -0.83
CA HIS A 16 6.95 8.97 -1.65
C HIS A 16 6.84 8.29 -3.02
N VAL A 17 7.70 8.65 -3.95
CA VAL A 17 7.69 8.13 -5.33
C VAL A 17 7.79 6.60 -5.41
N GLY A 18 8.34 5.94 -4.38
CA GLY A 18 8.32 4.47 -4.28
C GLY A 18 6.92 3.91 -4.06
N HIS A 19 6.04 4.58 -3.28
CA HIS A 19 4.62 4.21 -3.16
C HIS A 19 3.89 4.49 -4.48
N TYR A 20 4.24 5.59 -5.14
CA TYR A 20 3.62 5.95 -6.41
C TYR A 20 3.92 4.92 -7.49
N ALA A 21 5.19 4.64 -7.77
CA ALA A 21 5.60 3.67 -8.78
C ALA A 21 5.15 2.24 -8.43
N GLY A 22 5.31 1.83 -7.17
CA GLY A 22 5.03 0.46 -6.74
C GLY A 22 3.54 0.14 -6.54
N SER A 23 2.68 1.15 -6.36
CA SER A 23 1.30 0.91 -5.96
C SER A 23 0.29 1.91 -6.49
N LEU A 24 0.45 3.23 -6.21
CA LEU A 24 -0.61 4.21 -6.48
C LEU A 24 -0.94 4.35 -7.96
N LYS A 25 0.08 4.37 -8.82
CA LYS A 25 -0.12 4.44 -10.28
C LYS A 25 -1.00 3.28 -10.75
N ARG A 26 -0.69 2.07 -10.29
CA ARG A 26 -1.48 0.87 -10.61
C ARG A 26 -2.90 0.93 -10.05
N ARG A 27 -3.09 1.48 -8.84
CA ARG A 27 -4.45 1.65 -8.26
C ARG A 27 -5.32 2.56 -9.13
N VAL A 28 -4.76 3.67 -9.63
CA VAL A 28 -5.47 4.59 -10.54
C VAL A 28 -5.81 3.90 -11.86
N GLU A 29 -4.89 3.11 -12.42
CA GLU A 29 -5.15 2.32 -13.63
C GLU A 29 -6.28 1.31 -13.40
N LEU A 30 -6.24 0.56 -12.30
CA LEU A 30 -7.27 -0.43 -11.95
C LEU A 30 -8.64 0.23 -11.73
N GLN A 31 -8.68 1.37 -11.01
CA GLN A 31 -9.88 2.17 -10.82
C GLN A 31 -10.51 2.56 -12.16
N ASN A 32 -9.71 2.96 -13.15
CA ASN A 32 -10.17 3.45 -14.45
C ASN A 32 -10.36 2.34 -15.50
N SER A 33 -9.96 1.11 -15.19
CA SER A 33 -10.01 -0.02 -16.14
C SER A 33 -11.41 -0.51 -16.48
N GLY A 34 -12.40 -0.21 -15.62
CA GLY A 34 -13.77 -0.75 -15.73
C GLY A 34 -13.87 -2.26 -15.47
N GLN A 35 -12.80 -2.91 -15.00
CA GLN A 35 -12.76 -4.37 -14.78
C GLN A 35 -13.29 -4.79 -13.40
N TYR A 36 -13.47 -3.84 -12.49
CA TYR A 36 -13.85 -4.08 -11.11
C TYR A 36 -15.15 -3.34 -10.77
N ASP A 37 -16.03 -4.02 -10.06
CA ASP A 37 -17.33 -3.48 -9.68
C ASP A 37 -17.22 -2.49 -8.51
N LYS A 38 -16.26 -2.74 -7.60
CA LYS A 38 -15.96 -1.86 -6.45
C LYS A 38 -14.47 -1.84 -6.16
N THR A 39 -13.99 -0.68 -5.74
CA THR A 39 -12.63 -0.48 -5.28
C THR A 39 -12.66 0.21 -3.92
N PHE A 40 -12.13 -0.48 -2.90
CA PHE A 40 -11.97 0.05 -1.54
C PHE A 40 -10.51 0.42 -1.30
N ILE A 41 -10.29 1.64 -0.84
CA ILE A 41 -8.96 2.19 -0.57
C ILE A 41 -8.89 2.64 0.88
N MET A 42 -8.15 1.91 1.67
CA MET A 42 -8.11 2.07 3.12
C MET A 42 -6.92 2.93 3.56
N ILE A 43 -7.17 3.87 4.45
CA ILE A 43 -6.14 4.49 5.28
C ILE A 43 -6.09 3.69 6.58
N ALA A 44 -5.06 2.85 6.74
CA ALA A 44 -4.96 1.83 7.77
C ALA A 44 -4.36 2.39 9.07
N ASP A 45 -5.10 3.23 9.77
CA ASP A 45 -4.67 3.92 10.98
C ASP A 45 -4.57 2.99 12.19
N ALA A 46 -5.54 2.10 12.39
CA ALA A 46 -5.48 1.10 13.46
C ALA A 46 -4.28 0.15 13.26
N GLN A 47 -4.02 -0.25 12.02
CA GLN A 47 -2.84 -1.04 11.66
C GLN A 47 -1.53 -0.26 11.93
N ALA A 48 -1.52 1.05 11.69
CA ALA A 48 -0.35 1.89 11.96
C ALA A 48 -0.01 1.96 13.47
N LEU A 49 -1.00 1.85 14.34
CA LEU A 49 -0.80 1.86 15.79
C LEU A 49 -0.07 0.60 16.31
N THR A 50 -0.04 -0.49 15.56
CA THR A 50 0.63 -1.73 16.00
C THR A 50 2.13 -1.55 16.26
N ASP A 51 2.74 -0.56 15.62
CA ASP A 51 4.14 -0.18 15.77
C ASP A 51 4.38 1.33 16.02
N ASN A 52 3.31 2.07 16.31
CA ASN A 52 3.34 3.51 16.67
C ASN A 52 2.37 3.80 17.83
N ALA A 53 2.16 2.84 18.73
CA ALA A 53 1.21 2.99 19.85
C ALA A 53 1.63 4.11 20.83
N ASP A 54 2.92 4.37 20.93
CA ASP A 54 3.52 5.43 21.75
C ASP A 54 3.45 6.84 21.12
N ASN A 55 3.08 6.91 19.83
CA ASN A 55 2.97 8.17 19.10
C ASN A 55 1.69 8.25 18.22
N PRO A 56 0.50 8.25 18.84
CA PRO A 56 -0.77 8.28 18.10
C PRO A 56 -0.98 9.57 17.33
N GLU A 57 -0.39 10.69 17.79
CA GLU A 57 -0.48 11.97 17.09
C GLU A 57 0.18 11.93 15.72
N LYS A 58 1.28 11.19 15.56
CA LYS A 58 1.91 10.94 14.27
C LYS A 58 0.93 10.28 13.30
N VAL A 59 0.20 9.26 13.74
CA VAL A 59 -0.80 8.57 12.92
C VAL A 59 -1.94 9.52 12.57
N ARG A 60 -2.47 10.24 13.57
CA ARG A 60 -3.57 11.19 13.42
C ARG A 60 -3.27 12.27 12.38
N GLN A 61 -2.10 12.90 12.45
CA GLN A 61 -1.73 13.97 11.51
C GLN A 61 -1.47 13.46 10.09
N ASN A 62 -1.08 12.20 9.94
CA ASN A 62 -0.79 11.65 8.62
C ASN A 62 -2.02 11.07 7.90
N ILE A 63 -3.20 11.02 8.51
CA ILE A 63 -4.43 10.66 7.81
C ILE A 63 -4.67 11.59 6.62
N ILE A 64 -4.65 12.90 6.87
CA ILE A 64 -4.92 13.89 5.83
C ILE A 64 -3.78 13.95 4.80
N GLU A 65 -2.54 13.74 5.22
CA GLU A 65 -1.38 13.69 4.30
C GLU A 65 -1.53 12.55 3.27
N VAL A 66 -1.93 11.35 3.73
CA VAL A 66 -2.16 10.21 2.85
C VAL A 66 -3.38 10.42 1.95
N ALA A 67 -4.46 11.01 2.47
CA ALA A 67 -5.65 11.33 1.69
C ALA A 67 -5.33 12.34 0.57
N LEU A 68 -4.56 13.39 0.88
CA LEU A 68 -4.07 14.36 -0.10
C LEU A 68 -3.23 13.69 -1.19
N ASP A 69 -2.31 12.79 -0.81
CA ASP A 69 -1.48 12.06 -1.76
C ASP A 69 -2.32 11.14 -2.66
N TYR A 70 -3.30 10.44 -2.11
CA TYR A 70 -4.22 9.59 -2.87
C TYR A 70 -4.98 10.38 -3.95
N LEU A 71 -5.65 11.46 -3.54
CA LEU A 71 -6.43 12.29 -4.44
C LEU A 71 -5.54 13.01 -5.47
N SER A 72 -4.36 13.45 -5.06
CA SER A 72 -3.41 14.11 -5.94
C SER A 72 -2.86 13.19 -7.04
N CYS A 73 -2.68 11.90 -6.72
CA CYS A 73 -2.28 10.89 -7.70
C CYS A 73 -3.41 10.50 -8.68
N GLY A 74 -4.66 10.91 -8.41
CA GLY A 74 -5.78 10.66 -9.31
C GLY A 74 -6.76 9.57 -8.85
N LEU A 75 -6.68 9.15 -7.58
CA LEU A 75 -7.75 8.35 -6.99
C LEU A 75 -9.00 9.23 -6.86
N ASP A 76 -10.11 8.74 -7.41
CA ASP A 76 -11.36 9.46 -7.57
C ASP A 76 -12.39 8.92 -6.56
N PRO A 77 -12.88 9.73 -5.62
CA PRO A 77 -13.85 9.29 -4.62
C PRO A 77 -15.23 8.93 -5.19
N GLU A 78 -15.53 9.34 -6.43
CA GLU A 78 -16.75 8.90 -7.13
C GLU A 78 -16.63 7.49 -7.72
N LYS A 79 -15.40 6.98 -7.90
CA LYS A 79 -15.11 5.66 -8.45
C LYS A 79 -14.61 4.66 -7.41
N SER A 80 -13.99 5.16 -6.35
CA SER A 80 -13.36 4.36 -5.30
C SER A 80 -13.81 4.82 -3.92
N THR A 81 -14.14 3.89 -3.05
CA THR A 81 -14.49 4.18 -1.65
C THR A 81 -13.20 4.36 -0.85
N ILE A 82 -12.84 5.62 -0.53
CA ILE A 82 -11.68 5.95 0.29
C ILE A 82 -12.14 6.11 1.74
N PHE A 83 -11.59 5.33 2.67
CA PHE A 83 -12.06 5.27 4.04
C PHE A 83 -10.95 5.11 5.06
N ILE A 84 -11.25 5.39 6.33
CA ILE A 84 -10.35 5.23 7.48
C ILE A 84 -10.69 3.92 8.20
N GLN A 85 -9.70 3.07 8.42
CA GLN A 85 -9.86 1.73 8.99
C GLN A 85 -10.57 1.75 10.35
N SER A 86 -10.16 2.63 11.26
CA SER A 86 -10.74 2.73 12.62
C SER A 86 -12.20 3.18 12.64
N GLN A 87 -12.72 3.70 11.53
CA GLN A 87 -14.12 4.10 11.40
C GLN A 87 -15.03 2.94 10.96
N VAL A 88 -14.49 1.72 10.87
CA VAL A 88 -15.19 0.48 10.53
C VAL A 88 -14.95 -0.53 11.66
N PRO A 89 -15.70 -0.47 12.77
CA PRO A 89 -15.45 -1.29 13.96
C PRO A 89 -15.61 -2.79 13.72
N GLU A 90 -16.37 -3.20 12.72
CA GLU A 90 -16.57 -4.58 12.30
C GLU A 90 -15.25 -5.31 12.00
N LEU A 91 -14.24 -4.58 11.50
CA LEU A 91 -12.91 -5.14 11.21
C LEU A 91 -12.24 -5.69 12.48
N THR A 92 -12.45 -5.00 13.61
CA THR A 92 -11.94 -5.44 14.91
C THR A 92 -12.66 -6.67 15.42
N GLU A 93 -14.00 -6.71 15.30
CA GLU A 93 -14.81 -7.86 15.72
C GLU A 93 -14.47 -9.10 14.86
N LEU A 94 -14.35 -8.97 13.55
CA LEU A 94 -13.91 -10.02 12.63
C LEU A 94 -12.51 -10.54 13.01
N SER A 95 -11.58 -9.64 13.31
CA SER A 95 -10.22 -10.00 13.74
C SER A 95 -10.26 -10.89 14.99
N PHE A 96 -11.10 -10.56 15.97
CA PHE A 96 -11.25 -11.36 17.18
C PHE A 96 -11.76 -12.78 16.87
N TYR A 97 -12.74 -12.92 15.99
CA TYR A 97 -13.23 -14.24 15.59
C TYR A 97 -12.16 -15.05 14.85
N TYR A 98 -11.38 -14.41 13.98
CA TYR A 98 -10.32 -15.08 13.23
C TYR A 98 -9.14 -15.51 14.10
N MET A 99 -8.88 -14.84 15.24
CA MET A 99 -7.87 -15.27 16.21
C MET A 99 -8.11 -16.69 16.73
N ASN A 100 -9.37 -17.17 16.72
CA ASN A 100 -9.71 -18.54 17.12
C ASN A 100 -9.37 -19.60 16.06
N LEU A 101 -9.02 -19.17 14.83
CA LEU A 101 -8.72 -20.05 13.70
C LEU A 101 -7.23 -20.17 13.41
N VAL A 102 -6.39 -19.36 14.06
CA VAL A 102 -4.95 -19.28 13.82
C VAL A 102 -4.18 -19.59 15.10
N THR A 103 -3.14 -20.41 14.99
CA THR A 103 -2.27 -20.71 16.13
C THR A 103 -1.09 -19.75 16.23
N VAL A 104 -0.58 -19.54 17.45
CA VAL A 104 0.66 -18.77 17.69
C VAL A 104 1.81 -19.31 16.83
N SER A 105 1.98 -20.62 16.80
CA SER A 105 3.04 -21.26 15.98
C SER A 105 2.90 -20.99 14.48
N ARG A 106 1.67 -20.78 13.97
CA ARG A 106 1.48 -20.42 12.56
C ARG A 106 1.91 -18.98 12.30
N LEU A 107 1.58 -18.05 13.18
CA LEU A 107 2.02 -16.65 13.07
C LEU A 107 3.55 -16.53 13.15
N GLN A 108 4.18 -17.24 14.08
CA GLN A 108 5.65 -17.27 14.22
C GLN A 108 6.38 -17.78 12.97
N ARG A 109 5.74 -18.63 12.17
CA ARG A 109 6.29 -19.16 10.92
C ARG A 109 6.02 -18.28 9.70
N ASN A 110 5.21 -17.23 9.83
CA ASN A 110 4.98 -16.31 8.71
C ASN A 110 6.30 -15.55 8.38
N PRO A 111 6.83 -15.68 7.15
CA PRO A 111 8.14 -15.11 6.80
C PRO A 111 8.20 -13.59 6.96
N THR A 112 7.13 -12.88 6.61
CA THR A 112 7.07 -11.42 6.71
C THR A 112 7.09 -10.98 8.17
N VAL A 113 6.27 -11.58 9.03
CA VAL A 113 6.27 -11.30 10.48
C VAL A 113 7.64 -11.56 11.09
N LYS A 114 8.27 -12.69 10.73
CA LYS A 114 9.59 -13.05 11.24
C LYS A 114 10.66 -12.02 10.85
N SER A 115 10.69 -11.60 9.59
CA SER A 115 11.67 -10.61 9.12
C SER A 115 11.43 -9.23 9.74
N GLU A 116 10.18 -8.82 9.93
CA GLU A 116 9.85 -7.54 10.55
C GLU A 116 10.19 -7.50 12.05
N ILE A 117 9.96 -8.61 12.78
CA ILE A 117 10.39 -8.73 14.20
C ILE A 117 11.90 -8.51 14.32
N GLN A 118 12.70 -9.13 13.44
CA GLN A 118 14.16 -8.97 13.41
C GLN A 118 14.57 -7.54 13.08
N MET A 119 13.99 -6.94 12.03
CA MET A 119 14.32 -5.57 11.62
C MET A 119 13.99 -4.51 12.68
N ARG A 120 12.98 -4.77 13.53
CA ARG A 120 12.53 -3.83 14.58
C ARG A 120 13.14 -4.11 15.95
N ASN A 121 13.98 -5.11 16.10
CA ASN A 121 14.55 -5.54 17.37
C ASN A 121 13.48 -5.88 18.45
N PHE A 122 12.36 -6.45 18.06
CA PHE A 122 11.27 -6.85 18.95
C PHE A 122 11.49 -8.22 19.60
N GLU A 123 12.62 -8.88 19.38
CA GLU A 123 12.86 -10.29 19.77
C GLU A 123 12.60 -10.58 21.25
N ALA A 124 12.88 -9.63 22.14
CA ALA A 124 12.67 -9.76 23.58
C ALA A 124 11.26 -9.36 24.04
N SER A 125 10.53 -8.56 23.27
CA SER A 125 9.22 -8.02 23.68
C SER A 125 8.38 -7.65 22.46
N ILE A 126 7.66 -8.62 21.92
CA ILE A 126 6.82 -8.42 20.74
C ILE A 126 5.45 -7.89 21.20
N PRO A 127 5.00 -6.69 20.77
CA PRO A 127 3.64 -6.25 21.05
C PRO A 127 2.61 -7.21 20.43
N VAL A 128 1.57 -7.55 21.17
CA VAL A 128 0.54 -8.51 20.71
C VAL A 128 -0.13 -8.02 19.42
N GLY A 129 -0.49 -6.73 19.34
CA GLY A 129 -1.07 -6.15 18.14
C GLY A 129 -0.16 -6.27 16.91
N PHE A 130 1.15 -6.06 17.10
CA PHE A 130 2.14 -6.28 16.05
C PHE A 130 2.23 -7.76 15.65
N PHE A 131 2.19 -8.68 16.62
CA PHE A 131 2.28 -10.11 16.31
C PHE A 131 1.03 -10.65 15.60
N THR A 132 -0.13 -10.09 15.89
CA THR A 132 -1.43 -10.55 15.34
C THR A 132 -1.91 -9.78 14.12
N TYR A 133 -1.17 -8.77 13.63
CA TYR A 133 -1.62 -7.96 12.49
C TYR A 133 -1.96 -8.76 11.22
N PRO A 134 -1.36 -9.95 10.93
CA PRO A 134 -1.78 -10.74 9.77
C PRO A 134 -3.24 -11.19 9.84
N ILE A 135 -3.77 -11.35 11.06
CA ILE A 135 -5.17 -11.70 11.29
C ILE A 135 -6.07 -10.49 11.05
N SER A 136 -5.69 -9.32 11.55
CA SER A 136 -6.44 -8.08 11.27
C SER A 136 -6.42 -7.71 9.80
N GLN A 137 -5.32 -7.93 9.10
CA GLN A 137 -5.25 -7.74 7.65
C GLN A 137 -6.19 -8.71 6.90
N ALA A 138 -6.34 -9.94 7.37
CA ALA A 138 -7.31 -10.87 6.81
C ALA A 138 -8.75 -10.39 7.05
N ALA A 139 -9.05 -9.78 8.20
CA ALA A 139 -10.34 -9.15 8.47
C ALA A 139 -10.61 -7.97 7.54
N ASP A 140 -9.61 -7.09 7.32
CA ASP A 140 -9.69 -5.99 6.36
C ASP A 140 -10.08 -6.49 4.97
N ILE A 141 -9.45 -7.56 4.49
CA ILE A 141 -9.68 -8.12 3.14
C ILE A 141 -11.07 -8.75 3.04
N THR A 142 -11.43 -9.56 4.01
CA THR A 142 -12.66 -10.38 3.94
C THR A 142 -13.92 -9.61 4.25
N ALA A 143 -13.85 -8.54 5.07
CA ALA A 143 -14.98 -7.67 5.40
C ALA A 143 -15.64 -7.08 4.16
N PHE A 144 -14.86 -6.77 3.13
CA PHE A 144 -15.33 -6.21 1.87
C PHE A 144 -15.54 -7.27 0.79
N LYS A 145 -15.39 -8.56 1.12
CA LYS A 145 -15.44 -9.67 0.15
C LYS A 145 -14.47 -9.44 -1.02
N ALA A 146 -13.30 -8.88 -0.74
CA ALA A 146 -12.31 -8.55 -1.75
C ALA A 146 -11.87 -9.81 -2.51
N THR A 147 -12.05 -9.79 -3.83
CA THR A 147 -11.62 -10.88 -4.72
C THR A 147 -10.18 -10.70 -5.16
N THR A 148 -9.69 -9.46 -5.12
CA THR A 148 -8.37 -9.07 -5.64
C THR A 148 -7.70 -8.08 -4.70
N VAL A 149 -6.46 -8.34 -4.34
CA VAL A 149 -5.65 -7.49 -3.49
C VAL A 149 -4.34 -7.17 -4.22
N PRO A 150 -4.18 -5.94 -4.74
CA PRO A 150 -2.92 -5.50 -5.32
C PRO A 150 -1.84 -5.41 -4.25
N VAL A 151 -0.76 -6.19 -4.40
CA VAL A 151 0.32 -6.29 -3.40
C VAL A 151 1.67 -6.48 -4.08
N GLY A 152 2.75 -6.09 -3.38
CA GLY A 152 4.09 -6.52 -3.71
C GLY A 152 4.35 -7.98 -3.27
N GLU A 153 5.42 -8.59 -3.78
CA GLU A 153 5.79 -9.97 -3.46
C GLU A 153 6.00 -10.22 -1.95
N ASP A 154 6.50 -9.21 -1.23
CA ASP A 154 6.71 -9.28 0.22
C ASP A 154 5.42 -9.46 1.02
N GLN A 155 4.26 -9.18 0.43
CA GLN A 155 2.93 -9.35 1.02
C GLN A 155 2.26 -10.68 0.67
N LEU A 156 2.84 -11.49 -0.20
CA LEU A 156 2.27 -12.81 -0.54
C LEU A 156 2.05 -13.70 0.68
N PRO A 157 2.96 -13.77 1.68
CA PRO A 157 2.71 -14.55 2.88
C PRO A 157 1.50 -14.06 3.70
N MET A 158 1.13 -12.78 3.59
CA MET A 158 -0.07 -12.22 4.23
C MET A 158 -1.33 -12.66 3.51
N ILE A 159 -1.33 -12.60 2.18
CA ILE A 159 -2.46 -13.08 1.39
C ILE A 159 -2.67 -14.58 1.60
N GLU A 160 -1.61 -15.36 1.68
CA GLU A 160 -1.70 -16.79 1.97
C GLU A 160 -2.27 -17.05 3.36
N GLN A 161 -1.84 -16.30 4.38
CA GLN A 161 -2.42 -16.36 5.73
C GLN A 161 -3.93 -16.04 5.72
N CYS A 162 -4.34 -15.02 4.96
CA CYS A 162 -5.75 -14.68 4.77
C CYS A 162 -6.52 -15.84 4.11
N ARG A 163 -5.97 -16.45 3.07
CA ARG A 163 -6.56 -17.60 2.38
C ARG A 163 -6.73 -18.81 3.30
N GLU A 164 -5.75 -19.07 4.16
CA GLU A 164 -5.83 -20.13 5.19
C GLU A 164 -6.98 -19.86 6.18
N ILE A 165 -7.15 -18.61 6.62
CA ILE A 165 -8.25 -18.20 7.51
C ILE A 165 -9.60 -18.41 6.81
N VAL A 166 -9.75 -17.93 5.57
CA VAL A 166 -10.98 -18.12 4.78
C VAL A 166 -11.31 -19.61 4.60
N HIS A 167 -10.32 -20.40 4.21
CA HIS A 167 -10.51 -21.85 4.05
C HIS A 167 -10.93 -22.50 5.36
N LYS A 168 -10.25 -22.19 6.45
CA LYS A 168 -10.57 -22.75 7.77
C LYS A 168 -11.96 -22.33 8.25
N PHE A 169 -12.30 -21.04 8.10
CA PHE A 169 -13.61 -20.52 8.45
C PHE A 169 -14.73 -21.24 7.69
N ASN A 170 -14.63 -21.25 6.37
CA ASN A 170 -15.65 -21.86 5.50
C ASN A 170 -15.80 -23.37 5.74
N SER A 171 -14.70 -24.07 6.08
CA SER A 171 -14.72 -25.50 6.40
C SER A 171 -15.40 -25.81 7.75
N VAL A 172 -15.31 -24.90 8.74
CA VAL A 172 -15.85 -25.11 10.08
C VAL A 172 -17.30 -24.62 10.20
N TYR A 173 -17.57 -23.44 9.62
CA TYR A 173 -18.83 -22.72 9.85
C TYR A 173 -19.74 -22.66 8.63
N GLY A 174 -19.25 -23.02 7.45
CA GLY A 174 -19.98 -22.89 6.18
C GLY A 174 -19.48 -21.69 5.36
N GLU A 175 -19.81 -21.68 4.07
CA GLU A 175 -19.33 -20.68 3.12
C GLU A 175 -19.95 -19.30 3.37
N ALA A 176 -19.16 -18.40 3.99
CA ALA A 176 -19.50 -16.99 4.21
C ALA A 176 -18.41 -16.05 3.71
N LEU A 177 -17.15 -16.47 3.69
CA LEU A 177 -16.01 -15.67 3.30
C LEU A 177 -15.56 -15.95 1.88
N VAL A 178 -15.07 -14.90 1.20
CA VAL A 178 -14.59 -14.96 -0.18
C VAL A 178 -13.07 -15.13 -0.21
N MET A 179 -12.59 -16.06 -1.06
CA MET A 179 -11.16 -16.34 -1.22
C MET A 179 -10.48 -15.23 -2.03
N PRO A 180 -9.55 -14.46 -1.46
CA PRO A 180 -8.85 -13.40 -2.19
C PRO A 180 -7.74 -13.95 -3.08
N LYS A 181 -7.37 -13.18 -4.11
CA LYS A 181 -6.21 -13.40 -4.95
C LYS A 181 -5.28 -12.20 -4.87
N ALA A 182 -3.98 -12.46 -4.75
CA ALA A 182 -2.98 -11.42 -4.94
C ALA A 182 -2.94 -10.98 -6.41
N LEU A 183 -2.77 -9.68 -6.63
CA LEU A 183 -2.45 -9.10 -7.93
C LEU A 183 -1.07 -8.46 -7.84
N ILE A 184 -0.08 -9.15 -8.40
CA ILE A 184 1.32 -8.69 -8.42
C ILE A 184 1.54 -7.83 -9.66
N PRO A 185 2.32 -6.72 -9.59
CA PRO A 185 2.72 -5.95 -10.76
C PRO A 185 3.55 -6.80 -11.74
N GLU A 186 3.30 -6.63 -13.03
CA GLU A 186 4.02 -7.36 -14.08
C GLU A 186 5.48 -6.91 -14.25
N ASN A 187 5.82 -5.68 -13.84
CA ASN A 187 7.16 -5.10 -13.92
C ASN A 187 7.84 -5.05 -12.55
N GLU A 188 8.84 -5.90 -12.34
CA GLU A 188 9.65 -5.92 -11.11
C GLU A 188 10.42 -4.61 -10.87
N SER A 189 10.84 -3.92 -11.92
CA SER A 189 11.60 -2.66 -11.83
C SER A 189 10.83 -1.53 -11.14
N CYS A 190 9.51 -1.54 -11.19
CA CYS A 190 8.65 -0.55 -10.52
C CYS A 190 8.43 -0.87 -9.03
N CYS A 191 8.71 -2.11 -8.59
CA CYS A 191 8.27 -2.58 -7.29
C CYS A 191 9.14 -2.16 -6.11
N ARG A 192 10.41 -1.81 -6.32
CA ARG A 192 11.35 -1.48 -5.23
C ARG A 192 12.37 -0.41 -5.65
N LEU A 193 11.96 0.85 -5.61
CA LEU A 193 12.91 1.93 -5.79
C LEU A 193 13.88 2.00 -4.59
N PRO A 194 15.20 2.07 -4.83
CA PRO A 194 16.18 2.35 -3.79
C PRO A 194 15.98 3.77 -3.26
N GLY A 195 16.43 4.01 -2.03
CA GLY A 195 16.56 5.38 -1.53
C GLY A 195 17.57 6.20 -2.35
N THR A 196 17.53 7.51 -2.19
CA THR A 196 18.48 8.41 -2.87
C THR A 196 19.95 8.14 -2.49
N ASP A 197 20.18 7.45 -1.38
CA ASP A 197 21.48 7.00 -0.88
C ASP A 197 22.03 5.73 -1.58
N GLY A 198 21.19 5.04 -2.37
CA GLY A 198 21.57 3.82 -3.09
C GLY A 198 21.86 2.58 -2.23
N LYS A 199 21.69 2.68 -0.91
CA LYS A 199 22.09 1.61 0.02
C LYS A 199 20.94 0.76 0.51
N ALA A 200 19.78 1.36 0.68
CA ALA A 200 18.61 0.72 1.24
C ALA A 200 17.36 1.05 0.43
N LYS A 201 16.29 0.30 0.66
CA LYS A 201 14.94 0.66 0.19
C LYS A 201 14.60 2.06 0.68
N MET A 202 13.88 2.81 -0.14
CA MET A 202 13.34 4.12 0.23
C MET A 202 12.57 4.00 1.55
N SER A 203 12.96 4.80 2.54
CA SER A 203 12.37 4.77 3.88
C SER A 203 12.32 6.16 4.49
N LYS A 204 11.17 6.50 5.06
CA LYS A 204 10.93 7.77 5.74
C LYS A 204 11.90 7.99 6.91
N SER A 205 12.20 6.92 7.66
CA SER A 205 13.12 6.98 8.81
C SER A 205 14.57 7.21 8.44
N LEU A 206 14.98 6.87 7.22
CA LEU A 206 16.33 7.08 6.71
C LEU A 206 16.51 8.44 6.03
N GLY A 207 15.43 9.20 5.81
CA GLY A 207 15.50 10.49 5.13
C GLY A 207 15.92 10.41 3.65
N ASN A 208 15.89 9.21 3.03
CA ASN A 208 16.33 8.94 1.68
C ASN A 208 15.19 8.90 0.66
N CYS A 209 14.08 9.62 0.95
CA CYS A 209 12.87 9.62 0.13
C CYS A 209 12.73 10.89 -0.72
N ILE A 210 12.19 10.74 -1.93
CA ILE A 210 11.57 11.82 -2.69
C ILE A 210 10.06 11.71 -2.42
N TYR A 211 9.46 12.70 -1.74
CA TYR A 211 8.04 12.71 -1.44
C TYR A 211 7.22 13.26 -2.61
N LEU A 212 5.97 12.81 -2.73
CA LEU A 212 5.05 13.32 -3.76
C LEU A 212 4.74 14.81 -3.57
N SER A 213 4.82 15.28 -2.33
CA SER A 213 4.61 16.67 -1.93
C SER A 213 5.88 17.55 -1.97
N ASP A 214 7.05 16.99 -2.32
CA ASP A 214 8.28 17.78 -2.42
C ASP A 214 8.15 18.85 -3.52
N SER A 215 8.66 20.02 -3.26
CA SER A 215 8.77 21.11 -4.24
C SER A 215 9.74 20.74 -5.38
N GLU A 216 9.66 21.47 -6.49
CA GLU A 216 10.60 21.27 -7.62
C GLU A 216 12.06 21.35 -7.19
N GLU A 217 12.38 22.30 -6.31
CA GLU A 217 13.74 22.50 -5.82
C GLU A 217 14.19 21.37 -4.89
N GLU A 218 13.31 20.89 -3.99
CA GLU A 218 13.63 19.74 -3.12
C GLU A 218 13.86 18.47 -3.94
N VAL A 219 13.01 18.19 -4.95
CA VAL A 219 13.20 17.07 -5.87
C VAL A 219 14.53 17.19 -6.60
N ARG A 220 14.84 18.39 -7.13
CA ARG A 220 16.11 18.66 -7.81
C ARG A 220 17.31 18.40 -6.91
N GLN A 221 17.29 18.92 -5.70
CA GLN A 221 18.39 18.74 -4.74
C GLN A 221 18.59 17.27 -4.39
N LYS A 222 17.51 16.54 -4.13
CA LYS A 222 17.55 15.12 -3.82
C LYS A 222 18.11 14.30 -4.99
N ILE A 223 17.69 14.58 -6.22
CA ILE A 223 18.18 13.88 -7.41
C ILE A 223 19.65 14.21 -7.67
N MET A 224 20.06 15.47 -7.56
CA MET A 224 21.46 15.84 -7.73
C MET A 224 22.38 15.24 -6.67
N GLY A 225 21.85 14.98 -5.46
CA GLY A 225 22.54 14.27 -4.37
C GLY A 225 22.46 12.74 -4.44
N MET A 226 21.76 12.14 -5.40
CA MET A 226 21.61 10.68 -5.49
C MET A 226 22.96 9.97 -5.63
N TYR A 227 23.02 8.80 -5.01
CA TYR A 227 24.13 7.87 -5.19
C TYR A 227 24.22 7.41 -6.66
N THR A 228 25.44 7.36 -7.16
CA THR A 228 25.83 6.84 -8.46
C THR A 228 26.94 5.79 -8.31
N ASP A 229 27.72 5.55 -9.35
CA ASP A 229 28.87 4.63 -9.27
C ASP A 229 30.06 5.32 -8.56
N PRO A 230 30.56 4.79 -7.42
CA PRO A 230 31.70 5.37 -6.71
C PRO A 230 33.02 5.28 -7.47
N ASN A 231 33.11 4.43 -8.48
CA ASN A 231 34.30 4.28 -9.31
C ASN A 231 34.31 5.17 -10.55
N HIS A 232 33.17 5.81 -10.88
CA HIS A 232 33.01 6.75 -12.00
C HIS A 232 33.48 8.15 -11.59
N LEU A 233 34.80 8.34 -11.44
CA LEU A 233 35.37 9.59 -10.94
C LEU A 233 35.55 10.65 -12.02
N LYS A 234 35.80 10.24 -13.26
CA LYS A 234 35.95 11.12 -14.43
C LYS A 234 34.90 10.76 -15.47
N VAL A 235 34.50 11.75 -16.25
CA VAL A 235 33.55 11.54 -17.37
C VAL A 235 34.01 10.49 -18.36
N SER A 236 35.32 10.34 -18.52
CA SER A 236 35.94 9.33 -19.42
C SER A 236 35.89 7.90 -18.88
N ASP A 237 35.66 7.74 -17.59
CA ASP A 237 35.69 6.41 -16.96
C ASP A 237 34.44 5.62 -17.36
N PRO A 238 34.54 4.30 -17.57
CA PRO A 238 33.38 3.43 -17.69
C PRO A 238 32.55 3.48 -16.42
N GLY A 239 31.23 3.61 -16.55
CA GLY A 239 30.32 3.65 -15.43
C GLY A 239 29.52 2.35 -15.28
N GLN A 240 29.12 2.03 -14.03
CA GLN A 240 28.26 0.90 -13.72
C GLN A 240 26.81 1.34 -13.64
N VAL A 241 25.93 0.71 -14.43
CA VAL A 241 24.49 0.95 -14.43
C VAL A 241 23.79 0.14 -13.35
N GLU A 242 24.22 -1.08 -13.16
CA GLU A 242 23.66 -2.02 -12.17
C GLU A 242 23.93 -1.51 -10.75
N GLY A 243 22.86 -1.34 -9.96
CA GLY A 243 22.96 -0.77 -8.60
C GLY A 243 23.07 0.76 -8.56
N ASN A 244 23.06 1.42 -9.71
CA ASN A 244 23.04 2.87 -9.79
C ASN A 244 21.58 3.39 -9.64
N SER A 245 21.31 4.09 -8.55
CA SER A 245 19.97 4.59 -8.23
C SER A 245 19.35 5.44 -9.33
N VAL A 246 20.16 6.26 -10.01
CA VAL A 246 19.68 7.17 -11.07
C VAL A 246 19.10 6.38 -12.22
N PHE A 247 19.77 5.31 -12.66
CA PHE A 247 19.25 4.46 -13.73
C PHE A 247 18.04 3.63 -13.30
N THR A 248 17.99 3.17 -12.03
CA THR A 248 16.81 2.47 -11.50
C THR A 248 15.56 3.38 -11.55
N TYR A 249 15.70 4.67 -11.25
CA TYR A 249 14.60 5.62 -11.36
C TYR A 249 14.24 5.91 -12.82
N LEU A 250 15.22 5.99 -13.71
CA LEU A 250 14.95 6.11 -15.14
C LEU A 250 14.22 4.88 -15.68
N ASP A 251 14.57 3.67 -15.26
CA ASP A 251 13.83 2.45 -15.62
C ASP A 251 12.36 2.48 -15.18
N ALA A 252 12.07 3.14 -14.06
CA ALA A 252 10.71 3.22 -13.53
C ALA A 252 9.84 4.32 -14.15
N PHE A 253 10.45 5.43 -14.59
CA PHE A 253 9.71 6.64 -14.96
C PHE A 253 9.97 7.14 -16.38
N CYS A 254 11.08 6.75 -17.00
CA CYS A 254 11.46 7.26 -18.30
C CYS A 254 10.72 6.55 -19.44
N THR A 255 10.29 7.31 -20.44
CA THR A 255 9.75 6.83 -21.71
C THR A 255 10.59 7.41 -22.86
N ASP A 256 10.44 6.86 -24.07
CA ASP A 256 11.16 7.35 -25.25
C ASP A 256 10.84 8.82 -25.56
N GLU A 257 9.62 9.28 -25.29
CA GLU A 257 9.20 10.68 -25.46
C GLU A 257 10.03 11.67 -24.62
N HIS A 258 10.51 11.23 -23.45
CA HIS A 258 11.38 12.06 -22.62
C HIS A 258 12.74 12.32 -23.29
N PHE A 259 13.25 11.37 -24.10
CA PHE A 259 14.49 11.59 -24.86
C PHE A 259 14.31 12.64 -25.93
N GLU A 260 13.25 12.57 -26.72
CA GLU A 260 12.96 13.59 -27.74
C GLU A 260 12.90 15.01 -27.14
N LYS A 261 12.33 15.12 -25.94
CA LYS A 261 12.07 16.39 -25.27
C LYS A 261 13.28 16.95 -24.50
N TYR A 262 14.02 16.10 -23.80
CA TYR A 262 15.02 16.54 -22.83
C TYR A 262 16.44 16.09 -23.13
N LEU A 263 16.63 15.05 -23.95
CA LEU A 263 17.93 14.48 -24.23
C LEU A 263 18.02 13.88 -25.66
N PRO A 264 17.79 14.71 -26.72
CA PRO A 264 17.65 14.25 -28.11
C PRO A 264 18.91 13.61 -28.70
N ASP A 265 20.05 13.66 -28.01
CA ASP A 265 21.28 12.95 -28.40
C ASP A 265 21.13 11.41 -28.36
N TYR A 266 20.08 10.89 -27.70
CA TYR A 266 19.80 9.46 -27.51
C TYR A 266 18.37 9.14 -27.92
N LYS A 267 18.14 7.93 -28.44
CA LYS A 267 16.82 7.48 -28.86
C LYS A 267 16.02 6.89 -27.71
N ASN A 268 16.70 6.23 -26.77
CA ASN A 268 16.08 5.50 -25.67
C ASN A 268 17.05 5.32 -24.50
N LEU A 269 16.55 4.70 -23.42
CA LEU A 269 17.31 4.48 -22.19
C LEU A 269 18.47 3.50 -22.38
N ASP A 270 18.34 2.52 -23.27
CA ASP A 270 19.42 1.54 -23.53
C ASP A 270 20.64 2.22 -24.17
N GLU A 271 20.45 3.11 -25.14
CA GLU A 271 21.54 3.91 -25.71
C GLU A 271 22.25 4.77 -24.65
N LEU A 272 21.50 5.36 -23.73
CA LEU A 272 22.05 6.15 -22.62
C LEU A 272 22.87 5.29 -21.68
N LYS A 273 22.34 4.11 -21.29
CA LYS A 273 23.02 3.11 -20.45
C LYS A 273 24.31 2.59 -21.10
N ASP A 274 24.27 2.30 -22.39
CA ASP A 274 25.43 1.83 -23.14
C ASP A 274 26.51 2.90 -23.25
N HIS A 275 26.13 4.17 -23.42
CA HIS A 275 27.11 5.25 -23.40
C HIS A 275 27.74 5.41 -22.01
N TYR A 276 26.95 5.31 -20.93
CA TYR A 276 27.46 5.39 -19.57
C TYR A 276 28.45 4.25 -19.26
N ARG A 277 28.12 3.03 -19.70
CA ARG A 277 29.03 1.86 -19.53
C ARG A 277 30.35 2.00 -20.29
N ARG A 278 30.36 2.64 -21.46
CA ARG A 278 31.58 2.85 -22.26
C ARG A 278 32.48 3.97 -21.74
N GLY A 279 31.95 4.84 -20.91
CA GLY A 279 32.59 6.10 -20.52
C GLY A 279 32.33 7.22 -21.53
N GLY A 280 32.54 8.45 -21.11
CA GLY A 280 32.23 9.66 -21.90
C GLY A 280 30.93 10.36 -21.50
N LEU A 281 30.16 9.81 -20.57
CA LEU A 281 28.93 10.37 -20.07
C LEU A 281 29.01 10.61 -18.55
N GLY A 282 29.01 11.86 -18.11
CA GLY A 282 29.12 12.19 -16.68
C GLY A 282 27.76 12.10 -15.94
N ASP A 283 27.82 11.74 -14.66
CA ASP A 283 26.67 11.59 -13.75
C ASP A 283 25.75 12.79 -13.73
N VAL A 284 26.32 14.00 -13.75
CA VAL A 284 25.55 15.25 -13.72
C VAL A 284 24.58 15.35 -14.91
N LYS A 285 24.98 14.90 -16.12
CA LYS A 285 24.10 14.91 -17.30
C LYS A 285 22.94 13.94 -17.11
N VAL A 286 23.21 12.75 -16.61
CA VAL A 286 22.18 11.72 -16.35
C VAL A 286 21.23 12.17 -15.23
N LYS A 287 21.75 12.76 -14.13
CA LYS A 287 20.93 13.32 -13.06
C LYS A 287 20.03 14.47 -13.51
N LYS A 288 20.54 15.35 -14.37
CA LYS A 288 19.72 16.43 -14.97
C LYS A 288 18.58 15.86 -15.82
N PHE A 289 18.86 14.82 -16.59
CA PHE A 289 17.84 14.15 -17.37
C PHE A 289 16.78 13.48 -16.46
N LEU A 290 17.21 12.72 -15.45
CA LEU A 290 16.29 12.15 -14.46
C LEU A 290 15.45 13.25 -13.79
N ASN A 291 16.06 14.39 -13.43
CA ASN A 291 15.32 15.49 -12.83
C ASN A 291 14.23 16.01 -13.78
N ALA A 292 14.50 16.17 -15.07
CA ALA A 292 13.51 16.60 -16.04
C ALA A 292 12.34 15.61 -16.13
N VAL A 293 12.61 14.31 -16.20
CA VAL A 293 11.61 13.24 -16.20
C VAL A 293 10.76 13.28 -14.90
N MET A 294 11.40 13.37 -13.74
CA MET A 294 10.70 13.40 -12.46
C MET A 294 9.89 14.67 -12.26
N GLN A 295 10.34 15.82 -12.75
CA GLN A 295 9.56 17.06 -12.68
C GLN A 295 8.30 16.96 -13.54
N GLU A 296 8.37 16.36 -14.72
CA GLU A 296 7.21 16.15 -15.57
C GLU A 296 6.19 15.21 -14.94
N GLU A 297 6.65 14.09 -14.38
CA GLU A 297 5.78 13.11 -13.70
C GLU A 297 5.11 13.71 -12.44
N LEU A 298 5.84 14.48 -11.64
CA LEU A 298 5.34 15.01 -10.38
C LEU A 298 4.58 16.34 -10.49
N ALA A 299 4.76 17.11 -11.57
CA ALA A 299 4.11 18.41 -11.72
C ALA A 299 2.58 18.36 -11.62
N PRO A 300 1.86 17.44 -12.31
CA PRO A 300 0.41 17.36 -12.21
C PRO A 300 -0.04 16.91 -10.80
N ILE A 301 0.72 16.06 -10.12
CA ILE A 301 0.44 15.63 -8.75
C ILE A 301 0.56 16.81 -7.79
N ARG A 302 1.65 17.57 -7.87
CA ARG A 302 1.86 18.78 -7.06
C ARG A 302 0.79 19.85 -7.30
N ALA A 303 0.40 20.06 -8.55
CA ALA A 303 -0.64 21.04 -8.90
C ALA A 303 -1.98 20.66 -8.27
N ARG A 304 -2.43 19.40 -8.41
CA ARG A 304 -3.65 18.92 -7.77
C ARG A 304 -3.57 19.00 -6.25
N ARG A 305 -2.43 18.63 -5.65
CA ARG A 305 -2.24 18.69 -4.20
C ARG A 305 -2.42 20.11 -3.66
N LYS A 306 -1.80 21.11 -4.30
CA LYS A 306 -1.94 22.52 -3.91
C LYS A 306 -3.39 23.02 -3.93
N GLU A 307 -4.21 22.54 -4.84
CA GLU A 307 -5.64 22.88 -4.86
C GLU A 307 -6.43 22.13 -3.78
N LEU A 308 -6.10 20.87 -3.52
CA LEU A 308 -6.74 20.07 -2.47
C LEU A 308 -6.40 20.57 -1.07
N GLU A 309 -5.19 21.06 -0.83
CA GLU A 309 -4.78 21.66 0.46
C GLU A 309 -5.62 22.86 0.86
N LYS A 310 -6.28 23.53 -0.09
CA LYS A 310 -7.24 24.61 0.18
C LYS A 310 -8.63 24.11 0.60
N LYS A 311 -8.87 22.81 0.52
CA LYS A 311 -10.19 22.15 0.64
C LYS A 311 -10.20 21.04 1.68
N ILE A 312 -9.47 21.21 2.78
CA ILE A 312 -9.35 20.17 3.83
C ILE A 312 -10.70 19.72 4.39
N PRO A 313 -11.69 20.61 4.67
CA PRO A 313 -13.01 20.16 5.10
C PRO A 313 -13.69 19.22 4.11
N GLU A 314 -13.61 19.50 2.79
CA GLU A 314 -14.17 18.64 1.75
C GLU A 314 -13.51 17.25 1.73
N ILE A 315 -12.20 17.19 2.00
CA ILE A 315 -11.48 15.90 2.08
C ILE A 315 -11.98 15.07 3.27
N TYR A 316 -12.22 15.70 4.43
CA TYR A 316 -12.82 15.01 5.57
C TYR A 316 -14.23 14.50 5.26
N GLU A 317 -15.03 15.25 4.49
CA GLU A 317 -16.34 14.78 4.02
C GLU A 317 -16.23 13.55 3.10
N ILE A 318 -15.23 13.52 2.20
CA ILE A 318 -14.94 12.36 1.35
C ILE A 318 -14.61 11.15 2.23
N LEU A 319 -13.70 11.30 3.18
CA LEU A 319 -13.30 10.23 4.08
C LEU A 319 -14.46 9.74 4.95
N HIS A 320 -15.30 10.65 5.45
CA HIS A 320 -16.48 10.30 6.23
C HIS A 320 -17.49 9.51 5.41
N LYS A 321 -17.85 9.99 4.22
CA LYS A 321 -18.76 9.28 3.31
C LYS A 321 -18.24 7.90 2.95
N GLY A 322 -16.94 7.81 2.62
CA GLY A 322 -16.31 6.54 2.31
C GLY A 322 -16.30 5.57 3.49
N SER A 323 -16.07 6.07 4.71
CA SER A 323 -16.11 5.25 5.92
C SER A 323 -17.51 4.72 6.22
N VAL A 324 -18.54 5.54 6.08
CA VAL A 324 -19.95 5.12 6.25
C VAL A 324 -20.34 4.06 5.21
N GLU A 325 -19.91 4.20 3.97
CA GLU A 325 -20.18 3.18 2.94
C GLU A 325 -19.40 1.88 3.21
N ALA A 326 -18.14 1.99 3.64
CA ALA A 326 -17.33 0.85 4.02
C ALA A 326 -17.92 0.09 5.21
N GLU A 327 -18.36 0.82 6.26
CA GLU A 327 -19.03 0.26 7.44
C GLU A 327 -20.27 -0.57 7.06
N LYS A 328 -21.12 -0.05 6.18
CA LYS A 328 -22.31 -0.79 5.71
C LYS A 328 -21.96 -2.14 5.08
N VAL A 329 -20.92 -2.17 4.27
CA VAL A 329 -20.47 -3.40 3.60
C VAL A 329 -19.88 -4.38 4.62
N ALA A 330 -19.03 -3.87 5.52
CA ALA A 330 -18.42 -4.67 6.58
C ALA A 330 -19.46 -5.23 7.56
N ALA A 331 -20.45 -4.43 7.96
CA ALA A 331 -21.54 -4.86 8.82
C ALA A 331 -22.36 -6.00 8.22
N GLN A 332 -22.62 -5.95 6.91
CA GLN A 332 -23.30 -7.05 6.22
C GLN A 332 -22.48 -8.34 6.24
N THR A 333 -21.17 -8.24 6.00
CA THR A 333 -20.27 -9.41 6.07
C THR A 333 -20.15 -9.94 7.50
N LEU A 334 -20.02 -9.05 8.49
CA LEU A 334 -19.99 -9.45 9.90
C LEU A 334 -21.28 -10.19 10.30
N LYS A 335 -22.43 -9.71 9.84
CA LYS A 335 -23.71 -10.38 10.07
C LYS A 335 -23.69 -11.81 9.53
N GLU A 336 -23.25 -12.00 8.28
CA GLU A 336 -23.15 -13.32 7.65
C GLU A 336 -22.18 -14.25 8.40
N VAL A 337 -21.07 -13.69 8.90
CA VAL A 337 -20.09 -14.41 9.75
C VAL A 337 -20.75 -14.86 11.06
N LYS A 338 -21.46 -13.98 11.74
CA LYS A 338 -22.17 -14.30 13.01
C LYS A 338 -23.27 -15.33 12.80
N ASP A 339 -24.00 -15.27 11.69
CA ASP A 339 -25.00 -16.25 11.31
C ASP A 339 -24.36 -17.64 11.10
N ALA A 340 -23.25 -17.69 10.35
CA ALA A 340 -22.50 -18.92 10.10
C ALA A 340 -21.94 -19.53 11.39
N MET A 341 -21.44 -18.70 12.31
CA MET A 341 -20.91 -19.10 13.62
C MET A 341 -22.01 -19.44 14.64
N LYS A 342 -23.29 -19.21 14.31
CA LYS A 342 -24.44 -19.41 15.19
C LYS A 342 -24.38 -18.59 16.49
N ILE A 343 -23.89 -17.35 16.39
CA ILE A 343 -23.83 -16.40 17.53
C ILE A 343 -24.81 -15.22 17.33
N ASN A 344 -25.84 -15.44 16.54
CA ASN A 344 -26.95 -14.53 16.21
C ASN A 344 -28.21 -14.79 17.10
N TYR A 345 -28.01 -15.02 18.38
CA TYR A 345 -28.98 -15.55 19.35
C TYR A 345 -30.36 -14.86 19.32
N PHE A 346 -30.40 -13.54 19.17
CA PHE A 346 -31.68 -12.78 19.20
C PHE A 346 -32.42 -12.79 17.87
N GLU A 347 -31.72 -13.11 16.77
CA GLU A 347 -32.29 -13.20 15.43
C GLU A 347 -32.74 -14.61 15.07
N ASP A 348 -32.22 -15.62 15.76
CA ASP A 348 -32.55 -17.05 15.55
C ASP A 348 -33.84 -17.43 16.25
N GLN A 349 -34.97 -17.20 15.56
CA GLN A 349 -36.29 -17.53 16.09
C GLN A 349 -36.55 -19.03 16.25
N GLN A 350 -35.79 -19.86 15.52
CA GLN A 350 -35.89 -21.31 15.65
C GLN A 350 -35.24 -21.76 16.98
N LEU A 351 -34.03 -21.27 17.26
CA LEU A 351 -33.33 -21.52 18.53
C LEU A 351 -34.21 -21.13 19.74
N ILE A 352 -34.81 -19.93 19.66
CA ILE A 352 -35.68 -19.45 20.78
C ILE A 352 -36.85 -20.37 20.99
N ARG A 353 -37.52 -20.82 19.92
CA ARG A 353 -38.66 -21.76 19.99
C ARG A 353 -38.25 -23.11 20.56
N GLU A 354 -37.15 -23.69 20.06
CA GLU A 354 -36.63 -24.99 20.53
C GLU A 354 -36.25 -24.94 22.00
N GLN A 355 -35.56 -23.87 22.42
CA GLN A 355 -35.19 -23.72 23.85
C GLN A 355 -36.43 -23.47 24.72
N THR A 356 -37.39 -22.68 24.27
CA THR A 356 -38.66 -22.49 25.01
C THR A 356 -39.37 -23.80 25.20
N ALA A 357 -39.49 -24.64 24.18
CA ALA A 357 -40.12 -25.95 24.32
C ALA A 357 -39.34 -26.86 25.27
N ARG A 358 -38.02 -26.89 25.17
CA ARG A 358 -37.15 -27.71 26.04
C ARG A 358 -37.24 -27.36 27.53
N PHE A 359 -37.42 -26.10 27.91
CA PHE A 359 -37.47 -25.64 29.28
C PHE A 359 -38.91 -25.43 29.80
N ALA A 360 -39.94 -25.75 28.98
CA ALA A 360 -41.34 -25.75 29.41
C ALA A 360 -41.77 -27.09 30.06
N GLU A 361 -40.95 -28.13 29.94
CA GLU A 361 -41.08 -29.42 30.61
C GLU A 361 -40.44 -29.35 32.03
#